data_55e74c7230e9433a234ea64833d190fe
#
_entry.id   55e74c7230e9433a234ea64833d190fe
#
_cell.length_a   1.000
_cell.length_b   1.000
_cell.length_c   1.000
_cell.angle_alpha   90.00
_cell.angle_beta   90.00
_cell.angle_gamma   90.00
#
_symmetry.space_group_name_H-M   'P 1'
#
loop_
_entity.id
_entity.type
_entity.pdbx_description
1 polymer ?
#
loop_
_entity_poly.entity_id
_entity_poly.type
_entity_poly.pdbx_seq_one_letter_code
_entity_poly.pdbx_strand_id
1 'polypeptide(L)'
;MLNSLGYQQNKNPIAQSFFVDETSGIYVTKINLYFKTTFPATAQLQLPVMMHLRPMRNGVPSDVEVVPGSTVYVAHNAVQTSTDGSAATAFTFNEPIFLDGLTDYAIVVYAETPEYEIFISEVDDQIIGSASARVNLNPNLGSLFYSQNGATFSANQKQDLKFDIVRAVFDTTT
;
A
#
# COMPACT_ATOMS: atom_id res chain seq x y z
N MET A 1 -1.06 -16.22 6.99
CA MET A 1 -2.25 -15.42 7.38
C MET A 1 -2.06 -14.03 6.83
N LEU A 2 -3.11 -13.44 6.30
CA LEU A 2 -3.12 -12.00 6.20
C LEU A 2 -3.33 -11.46 7.61
N ASN A 3 -2.28 -10.94 8.23
CA ASN A 3 -2.42 -10.23 9.48
C ASN A 3 -2.87 -8.80 9.20
N SER A 4 -3.63 -8.23 10.12
CA SER A 4 -3.90 -6.80 10.11
C SER A 4 -2.83 -6.11 10.95
N LEU A 5 -2.12 -5.15 10.37
CA LEU A 5 -1.38 -4.18 11.14
C LEU A 5 -2.37 -3.14 11.64
N GLY A 6 -2.65 -3.15 12.93
CA GLY A 6 -3.20 -2.00 13.58
C GLY A 6 -2.21 -0.85 13.49
N TYR A 7 -2.63 0.27 12.93
CA TYR A 7 -1.87 1.50 13.01
C TYR A 7 -1.71 1.87 14.49
N GLN A 8 -0.64 1.40 15.09
CA GLN A 8 -0.29 1.74 16.48
C GLN A 8 0.15 3.19 16.53
N GLN A 9 -0.74 4.02 17.02
CA GLN A 9 -0.51 5.39 17.51
C GLN A 9 0.58 6.24 16.83
N ASN A 10 0.16 7.36 16.29
CA ASN A 10 0.94 8.51 15.86
C ASN A 10 1.58 8.45 14.47
N LYS A 11 0.89 9.03 13.47
CA LYS A 11 1.49 9.63 12.26
C LYS A 11 2.60 8.82 11.56
N ASN A 12 2.62 7.50 11.74
CA ASN A 12 3.70 6.66 11.28
C ASN A 12 3.30 5.99 9.97
N PRO A 13 3.77 6.48 8.81
CA PRO A 13 3.48 5.84 7.55
C PRO A 13 4.09 4.45 7.49
N ILE A 14 3.41 3.57 6.78
CA ILE A 14 4.00 2.35 6.25
C ILE A 14 4.26 2.53 4.77
N ALA A 15 5.23 1.81 4.24
CA ALA A 15 5.50 1.81 2.83
C ALA A 15 5.79 0.40 2.33
N GLN A 16 5.39 0.11 1.09
CA GLN A 16 5.70 -1.14 0.41
C GLN A 16 6.46 -0.83 -0.87
N SER A 17 7.67 -1.34 -1.00
CA SER A 17 8.40 -1.22 -2.25
C SER A 17 7.91 -2.24 -3.29
N PHE A 18 8.00 -1.86 -4.55
CA PHE A 18 7.73 -2.70 -5.70
C PHE A 18 8.63 -2.29 -6.86
N PHE A 19 8.89 -3.23 -7.76
CA PHE A 19 9.73 -3.03 -8.92
C PHE A 19 8.91 -3.00 -10.21
N VAL A 20 9.18 -2.01 -11.07
CA VAL A 20 8.59 -1.94 -12.41
C VAL A 20 9.51 -2.72 -13.37
N ASP A 21 9.11 -3.92 -13.74
CA ASP A 21 9.91 -4.84 -14.57
C ASP A 21 9.80 -4.58 -16.08
N GLU A 22 8.79 -3.83 -16.52
CA GLU A 22 8.68 -3.41 -17.92
C GLU A 22 9.74 -2.37 -18.27
N THR A 23 10.52 -2.63 -19.32
CA THR A 23 11.60 -1.72 -19.76
C THR A 23 11.10 -0.36 -20.25
N SER A 24 9.88 -0.31 -20.77
CA SER A 24 9.22 0.91 -21.28
C SER A 24 8.51 1.72 -20.22
N GLY A 25 8.48 1.24 -18.96
CA GLY A 25 7.67 1.81 -17.91
C GLY A 25 6.18 1.44 -18.02
N ILE A 26 5.42 1.88 -17.04
CA ILE A 26 3.98 1.62 -16.95
C ILE A 26 3.21 2.89 -16.62
N TYR A 27 1.95 2.93 -17.05
CA TYR A 27 0.99 3.94 -16.60
C TYR A 27 0.05 3.34 -15.57
N VAL A 28 0.11 3.81 -14.34
CA VAL A 28 -0.74 3.34 -13.23
C VAL A 28 -1.96 4.25 -13.11
N THR A 29 -3.15 3.66 -13.07
CA THR A 29 -4.41 4.40 -12.94
C THR A 29 -4.94 4.42 -11.51
N LYS A 30 -4.69 3.35 -10.76
CA LYS A 30 -5.07 3.24 -9.34
C LYS A 30 -4.25 2.17 -8.64
N ILE A 31 -4.23 2.26 -7.33
CA ILE A 31 -3.71 1.23 -6.44
C ILE A 31 -4.84 0.79 -5.51
N ASN A 32 -5.04 -0.51 -5.39
CA ASN A 32 -5.98 -1.08 -4.45
C ASN A 32 -5.24 -1.46 -3.17
N LEU A 33 -5.78 -1.05 -2.04
CA LEU A 33 -5.33 -1.45 -0.70
C LEU A 33 -6.49 -2.14 0.02
N TYR A 34 -6.16 -2.97 1.01
CA TYR A 34 -7.13 -3.82 1.68
C TYR A 34 -7.15 -3.52 3.17
N PHE A 35 -8.30 -3.09 3.68
CA PHE A 35 -8.47 -2.69 5.07
C PHE A 35 -9.36 -3.67 5.83
N LYS A 36 -9.02 -3.89 7.10
CA LYS A 36 -9.83 -4.66 8.04
C LYS A 36 -10.79 -3.76 8.81
N THR A 37 -10.32 -2.57 9.19
CA THR A 37 -11.12 -1.60 9.94
C THR A 37 -11.02 -0.21 9.34
N THR A 38 -12.02 0.62 9.64
CA THR A 38 -12.10 2.05 9.37
C THR A 38 -12.77 2.74 10.55
N PHE A 39 -12.91 4.06 10.51
CA PHE A 39 -13.64 4.80 11.51
C PHE A 39 -15.06 4.28 11.69
N PRO A 40 -15.54 4.14 12.95
CA PRO A 40 -16.96 3.92 13.20
C PRO A 40 -17.80 5.08 12.64
N ALA A 41 -18.98 4.77 12.12
CA ALA A 41 -19.91 5.78 11.59
C ALA A 41 -20.29 6.86 12.62
N THR A 42 -20.16 6.54 13.91
CA THR A 42 -20.45 7.42 15.06
C THR A 42 -19.26 8.26 15.52
N ALA A 43 -18.07 8.10 14.91
CA ALA A 43 -16.89 8.88 15.30
C ALA A 43 -17.10 10.37 14.99
N GLN A 44 -16.77 11.22 15.98
CA GLN A 44 -16.90 12.67 15.82
C GLN A 44 -15.86 13.27 14.86
N LEU A 45 -14.67 12.67 14.83
CA LEU A 45 -13.59 13.05 13.94
C LEU A 45 -13.30 11.88 12.99
N GLN A 46 -13.41 12.14 11.70
CA GLN A 46 -13.30 11.13 10.65
C GLN A 46 -12.22 11.54 9.65
N LEU A 47 -10.98 11.20 10.00
CA LEU A 47 -9.82 11.54 9.17
C LEU A 47 -9.71 10.60 7.95
N PRO A 48 -9.31 11.12 6.78
CA PRO A 48 -9.08 10.28 5.60
C PRO A 48 -7.81 9.45 5.77
N VAL A 49 -7.69 8.40 4.96
CA VAL A 49 -6.42 7.74 4.71
C VAL A 49 -5.80 8.32 3.43
N MET A 50 -4.50 8.58 3.47
CA MET A 50 -3.73 9.11 2.35
C MET A 50 -2.80 8.02 1.81
N MET A 51 -2.63 7.99 0.49
CA MET A 51 -1.62 7.21 -0.19
C MET A 51 -0.90 8.09 -1.22
N HIS A 52 0.41 7.87 -1.38
CA HIS A 52 1.18 8.42 -2.48
C HIS A 52 2.31 7.47 -2.89
N LEU A 53 2.90 7.72 -4.05
CA LEU A 53 4.06 7.00 -4.54
C LEU A 53 5.34 7.81 -4.29
N ARG A 54 6.40 7.11 -3.90
CA ARG A 54 7.76 7.66 -3.77
C ARG A 54 8.75 6.84 -4.58
N PRO A 55 9.74 7.46 -5.21
CA PRO A 55 10.87 6.69 -5.73
C PRO A 55 11.69 6.12 -4.59
N MET A 56 12.34 4.99 -4.83
CA MET A 56 13.30 4.42 -3.88
C MET A 56 14.67 5.10 -4.05
N ARG A 57 15.32 5.40 -2.93
CA ARG A 57 16.69 5.95 -2.88
C ARG A 57 17.50 5.18 -1.85
N ASN A 58 18.62 4.64 -2.25
CA ASN A 58 19.52 3.88 -1.35
C ASN A 58 18.80 2.74 -0.59
N GLY A 59 17.84 2.08 -1.24
CA GLY A 59 17.11 0.95 -0.67
C GLY A 59 15.96 1.30 0.28
N VAL A 60 15.60 2.59 0.40
CA VAL A 60 14.47 3.07 1.21
C VAL A 60 13.59 4.04 0.40
N PRO A 61 12.30 4.22 0.75
CA PRO A 61 11.48 5.27 0.15
C PRO A 61 12.13 6.65 0.36
N SER A 62 12.16 7.47 -0.70
CA SER A 62 12.72 8.82 -0.62
C SER A 62 11.99 9.64 0.46
N ASP A 63 12.74 10.39 1.25
CA ASP A 63 12.22 11.28 2.29
C ASP A 63 11.74 12.63 1.73
N VAL A 64 12.24 13.03 0.56
CA VAL A 64 11.98 14.34 -0.06
C VAL A 64 11.17 14.28 -1.35
N GLU A 65 11.19 13.15 -2.07
CA GLU A 65 10.56 13.03 -3.39
C GLU A 65 9.24 12.26 -3.29
N VAL A 66 8.19 12.85 -3.87
CA VAL A 66 6.90 12.20 -4.13
C VAL A 66 6.66 12.21 -5.62
N VAL A 67 6.20 11.11 -6.19
CA VAL A 67 5.84 11.06 -7.62
C VAL A 67 4.71 12.06 -7.87
N PRO A 68 4.89 13.03 -8.78
CA PRO A 68 3.89 14.06 -9.03
C PRO A 68 2.52 13.47 -9.39
N GLY A 69 1.46 14.04 -8.81
CA GLY A 69 0.08 13.60 -9.06
C GLY A 69 -0.33 12.30 -8.36
N SER A 70 0.58 11.64 -7.62
CA SER A 70 0.30 10.34 -7.00
C SER A 70 -0.37 10.41 -5.63
N THR A 71 -0.55 11.60 -5.05
CA THR A 71 -1.18 11.73 -3.73
C THR A 71 -2.70 11.63 -3.85
N VAL A 72 -3.28 10.67 -3.13
CA VAL A 72 -4.72 10.39 -3.10
C VAL A 72 -5.19 10.30 -1.66
N TYR A 73 -6.31 10.95 -1.37
CA TYR A 73 -7.02 10.85 -0.10
C TYR A 73 -8.32 10.08 -0.31
N VAL A 74 -8.55 9.09 0.54
CA VAL A 74 -9.81 8.34 0.57
C VAL A 74 -10.51 8.62 1.89
N ALA A 75 -11.73 9.16 1.81
CA ALA A 75 -12.54 9.45 2.99
C ALA A 75 -12.91 8.15 3.73
N HIS A 76 -13.05 8.23 5.06
CA HIS A 76 -13.34 7.06 5.89
C HIS A 76 -14.55 6.22 5.41
N ASN A 77 -15.59 6.87 4.93
CA ASN A 77 -16.82 6.22 4.44
C ASN A 77 -16.68 5.58 3.05
N ALA A 78 -15.60 5.87 2.33
CA ALA A 78 -15.25 5.24 1.06
C ALA A 78 -14.26 4.09 1.22
N VAL A 79 -13.66 3.92 2.40
CA VAL A 79 -12.79 2.78 2.72
C VAL A 79 -13.64 1.51 2.83
N GLN A 80 -13.34 0.54 1.99
CA GLN A 80 -13.96 -0.78 2.00
C GLN A 80 -13.22 -1.68 2.98
N THR A 81 -13.96 -2.39 3.83
CA THR A 81 -13.38 -3.29 4.83
C THR A 81 -13.89 -4.71 4.67
N SER A 82 -13.09 -5.68 5.05
CA SER A 82 -13.46 -7.09 5.12
C SER A 82 -12.68 -7.80 6.21
N THR A 83 -13.16 -8.97 6.62
CA THR A 83 -12.47 -9.80 7.63
C THR A 83 -11.38 -10.68 7.03
N ASP A 84 -11.36 -10.85 5.72
CA ASP A 84 -10.49 -11.77 4.97
C ASP A 84 -9.58 -11.06 3.96
N GLY A 85 -9.64 -9.72 3.88
CA GLY A 85 -8.86 -8.95 2.93
C GLY A 85 -9.37 -9.06 1.49
N SER A 86 -10.65 -9.40 1.27
CA SER A 86 -11.23 -9.51 -0.09
C SER A 86 -11.76 -8.19 -0.63
N ALA A 87 -12.11 -7.24 0.24
CA ALA A 87 -12.65 -5.94 -0.17
C ALA A 87 -11.55 -4.93 -0.46
N ALA A 88 -11.44 -4.53 -1.72
CA ALA A 88 -10.45 -3.55 -2.17
C ALA A 88 -10.94 -2.11 -1.97
N THR A 89 -10.09 -1.26 -1.41
CA THR A 89 -10.24 0.19 -1.42
C THR A 89 -9.38 0.77 -2.54
N ALA A 90 -10.01 1.41 -3.53
CA ALA A 90 -9.33 1.97 -4.67
C ALA A 90 -8.80 3.39 -4.38
N PHE A 91 -7.50 3.57 -4.50
CA PHE A 91 -6.83 4.88 -4.55
C PHE A 91 -6.61 5.24 -6.01
N THR A 92 -7.57 5.94 -6.60
CA THR A 92 -7.60 6.27 -8.02
C THR A 92 -6.93 7.62 -8.26
N PHE A 93 -5.95 7.66 -9.16
CA PHE A 93 -5.29 8.89 -9.58
C PHE A 93 -6.19 9.72 -10.49
N ASN A 94 -6.06 11.04 -10.43
CA ASN A 94 -6.80 11.93 -11.32
C ASN A 94 -6.43 11.72 -12.79
N GLU A 95 -5.15 11.44 -13.03
CA GLU A 95 -4.59 11.08 -14.33
C GLU A 95 -3.67 9.87 -14.17
N PRO A 96 -3.49 9.04 -15.22
CA PRO A 96 -2.54 7.94 -15.15
C PRO A 96 -1.13 8.42 -14.81
N ILE A 97 -0.50 7.81 -13.83
CA ILE A 97 0.86 8.13 -13.39
C ILE A 97 1.85 7.27 -14.15
N PHE A 98 2.77 7.89 -14.86
CA PHE A 98 3.88 7.18 -15.50
C PHE A 98 4.96 6.84 -14.47
N LEU A 99 5.35 5.58 -14.45
CA LEU A 99 6.48 5.07 -13.68
C LEU A 99 7.53 4.52 -14.64
N ASP A 100 8.76 4.94 -14.44
CA ASP A 100 9.89 4.50 -15.25
C ASP A 100 10.13 3.00 -15.15
N GLY A 101 10.53 2.39 -16.26
CA GLY A 101 10.86 0.98 -16.31
C GLY A 101 12.16 0.65 -15.57
N LEU A 102 12.28 -0.59 -15.11
CA LEU A 102 13.44 -1.11 -14.38
C LEU A 102 13.79 -0.26 -13.15
N THR A 103 12.77 0.27 -12.49
CA THR A 103 12.90 1.21 -11.37
C THR A 103 12.06 0.76 -10.18
N ASP A 104 12.61 0.96 -8.98
CA ASP A 104 11.92 0.69 -7.72
C ASP A 104 11.16 1.92 -7.23
N TYR A 105 9.93 1.67 -6.81
CA TYR A 105 9.04 2.65 -6.18
C TYR A 105 8.50 2.10 -4.87
N ALA A 106 7.91 2.97 -4.07
CA ALA A 106 7.19 2.60 -2.87
C ALA A 106 5.78 3.21 -2.84
N ILE A 107 4.81 2.39 -2.45
CA ILE A 107 3.49 2.84 -2.03
C ILE A 107 3.62 3.27 -0.57
N VAL A 108 3.36 4.52 -0.26
CA VAL A 108 3.39 5.05 1.11
C VAL A 108 1.97 5.34 1.55
N VAL A 109 1.56 4.70 2.65
CA VAL A 109 0.22 4.85 3.23
C VAL A 109 0.34 5.56 4.56
N TYR A 110 -0.50 6.56 4.73
CA TYR A 110 -0.49 7.43 5.90
C TYR A 110 -1.90 7.62 6.46
N ALA A 111 -2.04 7.45 7.77
CA ALA A 111 -3.25 7.77 8.50
C ALA A 111 -2.89 8.44 9.83
N GLU A 112 -3.64 9.49 10.22
CA GLU A 112 -3.40 10.21 11.48
C GLU A 112 -4.09 9.55 12.70
N THR A 113 -4.46 8.27 12.57
CA THR A 113 -5.29 7.59 13.55
C THR A 113 -5.07 6.07 13.51
N PRO A 114 -5.18 5.39 14.65
CA PRO A 114 -5.09 3.94 14.73
C PRO A 114 -6.34 3.18 14.22
N GLU A 115 -7.40 3.89 13.82
CA GLU A 115 -8.68 3.28 13.43
C GLU A 115 -8.61 2.49 12.11
N TYR A 116 -7.59 2.74 11.29
CA TYR A 116 -7.37 1.99 10.06
C TYR A 116 -6.40 0.83 10.29
N GLU A 117 -6.89 -0.40 10.16
CA GLU A 117 -6.05 -1.59 10.06
C GLU A 117 -5.96 -2.05 8.61
N ILE A 118 -4.75 -2.25 8.11
CA ILE A 118 -4.49 -2.70 6.74
C ILE A 118 -3.97 -4.13 6.73
N PHE A 119 -4.32 -4.90 5.69
CA PHE A 119 -3.86 -6.28 5.56
C PHE A 119 -2.42 -6.37 5.08
N ILE A 120 -1.66 -7.21 5.76
CA ILE A 120 -0.31 -7.62 5.38
C ILE A 120 -0.23 -9.15 5.34
N SER A 121 0.77 -9.67 4.65
CA SER A 121 1.23 -11.07 4.78
C SER A 121 2.54 -11.11 5.55
N GLU A 122 2.75 -12.15 6.31
CA GLU A 122 4.02 -12.42 7.00
C GLU A 122 4.45 -13.85 6.72
N VAL A 123 5.74 -14.06 6.48
CA VAL A 123 6.31 -15.39 6.29
C VAL A 123 6.11 -16.22 7.55
N ASP A 124 5.71 -17.48 7.39
CA ASP A 124 5.31 -18.44 8.43
C ASP A 124 3.92 -18.24 9.05
N ASP A 125 3.20 -17.19 8.67
CA ASP A 125 1.82 -17.03 9.11
C ASP A 125 0.87 -18.02 8.45
N GLN A 126 -0.20 -18.34 9.18
CA GLN A 126 -1.26 -19.21 8.68
C GLN A 126 -2.11 -18.49 7.62
N ILE A 127 -2.34 -19.17 6.49
CA ILE A 127 -3.21 -18.64 5.43
C ILE A 127 -4.66 -18.61 5.91
N ILE A 128 -5.35 -17.48 5.73
CA ILE A 128 -6.77 -17.34 6.08
C ILE A 128 -7.60 -18.44 5.40
N GLY A 129 -8.40 -19.13 6.17
CA GLY A 129 -9.26 -20.23 5.68
C GLY A 129 -8.57 -21.59 5.60
N SER A 130 -7.30 -21.71 5.99
CA SER A 130 -6.59 -22.98 6.05
C SER A 130 -6.02 -23.24 7.44
N ALA A 131 -6.28 -24.40 7.99
CA ALA A 131 -5.77 -24.79 9.31
C ALA A 131 -4.28 -25.19 9.30
N SER A 132 -3.71 -25.52 8.14
CA SER A 132 -2.36 -26.10 8.01
C SER A 132 -1.44 -25.41 7.02
N ALA A 133 -1.98 -24.62 6.08
CA ALA A 133 -1.16 -23.93 5.10
C ALA A 133 -0.55 -22.64 5.69
N ARG A 134 0.74 -22.42 5.41
CA ARG A 134 1.50 -21.25 5.84
C ARG A 134 2.08 -20.51 4.64
N VAL A 135 2.36 -19.23 4.84
CA VAL A 135 3.06 -18.39 3.85
C VAL A 135 4.52 -18.79 3.81
N ASN A 136 4.96 -19.38 2.70
CA ASN A 136 6.33 -19.88 2.56
C ASN A 136 7.29 -18.82 1.99
N LEU A 137 6.76 -17.86 1.23
CA LEU A 137 7.52 -16.81 0.55
C LEU A 137 6.74 -15.51 0.62
N ASN A 138 7.45 -14.39 0.65
CA ASN A 138 6.83 -13.10 0.41
C ASN A 138 6.22 -13.07 -1.00
N PRO A 139 4.97 -12.61 -1.17
CA PRO A 139 4.31 -12.58 -2.47
C PRO A 139 4.91 -11.56 -3.44
N ASN A 140 5.64 -10.58 -2.92
CA ASN A 140 6.33 -9.55 -3.70
C ASN A 140 7.84 -9.61 -3.49
N LEU A 141 8.60 -9.16 -4.50
CA LEU A 141 10.06 -8.98 -4.41
C LEU A 141 10.46 -7.72 -3.62
N GLY A 142 9.48 -6.95 -3.14
CA GLY A 142 9.68 -5.75 -2.35
C GLY A 142 9.85 -6.02 -0.86
N SER A 143 9.82 -4.95 -0.08
CA SER A 143 9.85 -4.99 1.38
C SER A 143 8.82 -4.04 1.97
N LEU A 144 8.25 -4.40 3.11
CA LEU A 144 7.46 -3.49 3.92
C LEU A 144 8.39 -2.62 4.77
N PHE A 145 8.08 -1.35 4.86
CA PHE A 145 8.85 -0.38 5.64
C PHE A 145 7.94 0.27 6.68
N TYR A 146 8.52 0.53 7.82
CA TYR A 146 7.91 1.30 8.91
C TYR A 146 8.65 2.60 9.11
N SER A 147 7.92 3.66 9.41
CA SER A 147 8.50 4.95 9.77
C SER A 147 7.86 5.49 11.04
N GLN A 148 8.64 6.14 11.90
CA GLN A 148 8.14 6.83 13.10
C GLN A 148 7.98 8.35 12.89
N ASN A 149 8.52 8.89 11.81
CA ASN A 149 8.56 10.32 11.56
C ASN A 149 8.21 10.71 10.12
N GLY A 150 7.86 9.74 9.26
CA GLY A 150 7.56 9.97 7.84
C GLY A 150 8.77 10.24 6.94
N ALA A 151 9.97 10.31 7.51
CA ALA A 151 11.22 10.57 6.79
C ALA A 151 12.19 9.38 6.83
N THR A 152 12.31 8.73 7.99
CA THR A 152 13.20 7.58 8.17
C THR A 152 12.41 6.30 8.13
N PHE A 153 12.76 5.39 7.21
CA PHE A 153 12.10 4.11 7.01
C PHE A 153 13.01 2.94 7.38
N SER A 154 12.45 1.97 8.11
CA SER A 154 13.12 0.72 8.47
C SER A 154 12.44 -0.46 7.78
N ALA A 155 13.20 -1.25 7.03
CA ALA A 155 12.68 -2.38 6.27
C ALA A 155 12.32 -3.58 7.16
N ASN A 156 11.21 -4.24 6.83
CA ASN A 156 10.86 -5.56 7.32
C ASN A 156 10.69 -6.51 6.13
N GLN A 157 11.68 -7.36 5.89
CA GLN A 157 11.72 -8.28 4.74
C GLN A 157 10.84 -9.52 4.90
N LYS A 158 10.21 -9.71 6.06
CA LYS A 158 9.32 -10.85 6.32
C LYS A 158 7.86 -10.52 6.09
N GLN A 159 7.55 -9.25 5.89
CA GLN A 159 6.18 -8.76 5.75
C GLN A 159 6.02 -8.03 4.43
N ASP A 160 4.85 -8.21 3.81
CA ASP A 160 4.40 -7.50 2.63
C ASP A 160 3.00 -6.94 2.83
N LEU A 161 2.77 -5.73 2.34
CA LEU A 161 1.45 -5.15 2.24
C LEU A 161 0.63 -5.91 1.19
N LYS A 162 -0.66 -6.13 1.45
CA LYS A 162 -1.57 -6.59 0.40
C LYS A 162 -1.99 -5.41 -0.46
N PHE A 163 -1.65 -5.46 -1.76
CA PHE A 163 -2.01 -4.42 -2.72
C PHE A 163 -2.14 -4.97 -4.14
N ASP A 164 -2.82 -4.22 -5.00
CA ASP A 164 -2.80 -4.42 -6.45
C ASP A 164 -2.47 -3.11 -7.15
N ILE A 165 -1.71 -3.19 -8.22
CA ILE A 165 -1.44 -2.08 -9.13
C ILE A 165 -2.28 -2.27 -10.39
N VAL A 166 -3.15 -1.31 -10.69
CA VAL A 166 -3.96 -1.31 -11.90
C VAL A 166 -3.36 -0.32 -12.89
N ARG A 167 -2.93 -0.84 -14.03
CA ARG A 167 -2.29 -0.06 -15.09
C ARG A 167 -3.20 0.16 -16.29
N ALA A 168 -2.98 1.25 -17.00
CA ALA A 168 -3.59 1.48 -18.29
C ALA A 168 -2.92 0.59 -19.35
N VAL A 169 -3.72 0.00 -20.20
CA VAL A 169 -3.26 -0.65 -21.43
C VAL A 169 -3.74 0.23 -22.59
N PHE A 170 -2.80 0.77 -23.34
CA PHE A 170 -3.12 1.57 -24.51
C PHE A 170 -3.26 0.64 -25.73
N ASP A 171 -4.40 0.69 -26.39
CA ASP A 171 -4.59 0.02 -27.68
C ASP A 171 -3.88 0.85 -28.77
N THR A 172 -2.83 0.31 -29.34
CA THR A 172 -2.04 0.94 -30.41
C THR A 172 -2.49 0.50 -31.80
N THR A 173 -3.58 -0.26 -31.93
CA THR A 173 -4.15 -0.63 -33.22
C THR A 173 -4.92 0.55 -33.80
N THR A 174 -4.30 1.23 -34.71
CA THR A 174 -4.93 2.19 -35.64
C THR A 174 -5.23 1.51 -36.98
#